data_93248fbbb38ab3712e48d0919cd55df8
#
_entry.id   93248fbbb38ab3712e48d0919cd55df8
#
_cell.length_a   1.000
_cell.length_b   1.000
_cell.length_c   1.000
_cell.angle_alpha   90.00
_cell.angle_beta   90.00
_cell.angle_gamma   90.00
#
_symmetry.space_group_name_H-M   'P 1'
#
loop_
_entity.id
_entity.type
_entity.pdbx_description
1 polymer ?
#
loop_
_entity_poly.entity_id
_entity_poly.type
_entity_poly.pdbx_seq_one_letter_code
_entity_poly.pdbx_strand_id
1 'polypeptide(L)'
;MSLFLLFPDTVNCSLFTVMRITHIELNNFRNHIDVSVDWASHLNVLTGPNGAGKTNLIDGIHYLCMSRSFVSNSDMYVVHQGDTFFKISGHFEGKIRSGFKVSCTYSRGEGKKIFVNDSPLDRLSDLIGMVPVVVLSPADKKLTSEGPSERRSFLDALISQISKAYLRDLIDYRKIIRQRNRLLSEYKMPDEVLRAYLEPWNIQLVETGSRIIAKRTEVLTQYQYFLQDAYSKMSNIRHEPHFEYKTFCEQSTNVREIEEQYRQALSKAYGKERDVEYTTVGPHRDDIIFYLDDFELRKFGSQGQHRLFAISLKLAQLFFFSEHLDDLPILLLDDVFGDLDPHKTEVLLAMLAEHEGQTFITSANPLSFAEHIDFNDEANKHLQLDKGEIIRQK
;
A
#
# COMPACT_ATOMS: atom_id res chain seq x y z
N MET A 1 23.11 10.84 34.54
CA MET A 1 21.93 11.44 35.18
C MET A 1 20.86 11.52 34.12
N SER A 2 20.20 10.50 34.00
CA SER A 2 18.80 10.10 33.94
C SER A 2 17.90 11.11 33.19
N LEU A 3 17.52 10.76 31.95
CA LEU A 3 16.31 11.23 31.27
C LEU A 3 15.49 9.99 30.82
N PHE A 4 15.08 9.21 31.83
CA PHE A 4 13.89 8.36 31.80
C PHE A 4 12.76 9.23 32.33
N LEU A 5 11.79 9.54 31.50
CA LEU A 5 10.41 9.89 31.88
C LEU A 5 9.75 10.61 30.69
N LEU A 6 8.96 9.83 29.95
CA LEU A 6 7.67 10.24 29.39
C LEU A 6 7.14 9.12 28.49
N PHE A 7 6.94 7.93 29.08
CA PHE A 7 5.89 7.01 28.65
C PHE A 7 4.95 6.86 29.84
N PRO A 8 3.68 7.21 29.73
CA PRO A 8 2.72 6.83 30.74
C PRO A 8 2.60 5.31 30.73
N ASP A 9 2.63 4.77 31.96
CA ASP A 9 2.51 3.38 32.32
C ASP A 9 1.48 2.60 31.49
N THR A 10 1.90 1.40 31.10
CA THR A 10 1.08 0.20 30.88
C THR A 10 -0.39 0.48 30.54
N VAL A 11 -0.68 0.77 29.29
CA VAL A 11 -2.02 0.58 28.74
C VAL A 11 -2.29 -0.92 28.81
N ASN A 12 -3.30 -1.27 29.59
CA ASN A 12 -3.80 -2.62 29.79
C ASN A 12 -4.00 -3.31 28.45
N CYS A 13 -3.10 -4.22 28.07
CA CYS A 13 -2.97 -4.87 26.76
C CYS A 13 -4.10 -5.89 26.45
N SER A 14 -5.26 -5.82 27.14
CA SER A 14 -6.33 -6.83 27.03
C SER A 14 -7.57 -6.41 26.24
N LEU A 15 -7.54 -5.28 25.51
CA LEU A 15 -8.75 -4.74 24.83
C LEU A 15 -8.60 -4.44 23.31
N PHE A 16 -7.43 -4.70 22.71
CA PHE A 16 -7.29 -4.53 21.26
C PHE A 16 -7.56 -5.87 20.57
N THR A 17 -8.74 -6.04 19.99
CA THR A 17 -8.94 -7.07 18.98
C THR A 17 -8.19 -6.63 17.72
N VAL A 18 -7.20 -7.42 17.34
CA VAL A 18 -6.33 -7.18 16.19
C VAL A 18 -7.04 -7.65 14.93
N MET A 19 -6.97 -6.88 13.85
CA MET A 19 -7.41 -7.34 12.54
C MET A 19 -6.57 -8.54 12.13
N ARG A 20 -7.24 -9.67 11.85
CA ARG A 20 -6.57 -10.90 11.40
C ARG A 20 -7.39 -11.66 10.37
N ILE A 21 -6.71 -12.38 9.52
CA ILE A 21 -7.30 -13.42 8.69
C ILE A 21 -7.16 -14.76 9.41
N THR A 22 -8.26 -15.50 9.58
CA THR A 22 -8.26 -16.79 10.25
C THR A 22 -8.18 -17.95 9.28
N HIS A 23 -8.72 -17.76 8.07
CA HIS A 23 -8.77 -18.78 7.04
C HIS A 23 -8.68 -18.17 5.64
N ILE A 24 -8.05 -18.89 4.69
CA ILE A 24 -8.03 -18.53 3.27
C ILE A 24 -8.27 -19.76 2.40
N GLU A 25 -9.02 -19.57 1.33
CA GLU A 25 -9.20 -20.53 0.24
C GLU A 25 -8.78 -19.88 -1.07
N LEU A 26 -7.96 -20.58 -1.84
CA LEU A 26 -7.50 -20.19 -3.17
C LEU A 26 -7.88 -21.27 -4.17
N ASN A 27 -8.57 -20.89 -5.23
CA ASN A 27 -8.91 -21.79 -6.33
C ASN A 27 -8.49 -21.15 -7.66
N ASN A 28 -7.64 -21.83 -8.41
CA ASN A 28 -7.04 -21.39 -9.68
C ASN A 28 -6.33 -20.03 -9.57
N PHE A 29 -5.69 -19.79 -8.44
CA PHE A 29 -5.00 -18.52 -8.15
C PHE A 29 -3.48 -18.70 -8.34
N ARG A 30 -2.92 -18.12 -9.39
CA ARG A 30 -1.50 -18.22 -9.77
C ARG A 30 -1.05 -19.67 -9.94
N ASN A 31 -0.14 -20.19 -9.09
CA ASN A 31 0.28 -21.59 -9.12
C ASN A 31 -0.50 -22.49 -8.14
N HIS A 32 -1.48 -21.94 -7.43
CA HIS A 32 -2.35 -22.69 -6.53
C HIS A 32 -3.62 -23.12 -7.26
N ILE A 33 -3.84 -24.43 -7.40
CA ILE A 33 -5.03 -25.00 -8.03
C ILE A 33 -6.18 -25.02 -7.02
N ASP A 34 -5.92 -25.59 -5.84
CA ASP A 34 -6.89 -25.65 -4.74
C ASP A 34 -6.10 -25.72 -3.42
N VAL A 35 -6.15 -24.62 -2.65
CA VAL A 35 -5.43 -24.48 -1.38
C VAL A 35 -6.38 -23.92 -0.34
N SER A 36 -6.39 -24.52 0.84
CA SER A 36 -7.14 -24.09 2.01
C SER A 36 -6.22 -24.08 3.22
N VAL A 37 -6.16 -22.95 3.94
CA VAL A 37 -5.22 -22.73 5.06
C VAL A 37 -5.89 -22.01 6.21
N ASP A 38 -5.76 -22.58 7.42
CA ASP A 38 -6.02 -21.87 8.67
C ASP A 38 -4.75 -21.18 9.16
N TRP A 39 -4.87 -19.94 9.61
CA TRP A 39 -3.76 -19.11 10.04
C TRP A 39 -3.67 -18.98 11.56
N ALA A 40 -2.45 -18.89 12.07
CA ALA A 40 -2.19 -18.52 13.46
C ALA A 40 -2.46 -17.03 13.69
N SER A 41 -2.75 -16.67 14.91
CA SER A 41 -3.21 -15.32 15.26
C SER A 41 -2.12 -14.25 15.16
N HIS A 42 -0.85 -14.61 15.29
CA HIS A 42 0.26 -13.66 15.35
C HIS A 42 1.23 -13.86 14.17
N LEU A 43 2.09 -14.86 14.21
CA LEU A 43 3.16 -15.01 13.24
C LEU A 43 2.97 -16.24 12.35
N ASN A 44 2.96 -16.03 11.03
CA ASN A 44 2.83 -17.09 10.04
C ASN A 44 4.05 -17.08 9.11
N VAL A 45 4.88 -18.11 9.18
CA VAL A 45 6.11 -18.24 8.40
C VAL A 45 5.93 -19.26 7.28
N LEU A 46 6.15 -18.84 6.05
CA LEU A 46 6.04 -19.65 4.84
C LEU A 46 7.44 -19.90 4.27
N THR A 47 7.87 -21.15 4.21
CA THR A 47 9.18 -21.53 3.67
C THR A 47 9.05 -22.48 2.49
N GLY A 48 10.11 -22.58 1.70
CA GLY A 48 10.18 -23.48 0.55
C GLY A 48 11.05 -22.91 -0.58
N PRO A 49 11.35 -23.70 -1.61
CA PRO A 49 12.19 -23.23 -2.71
C PRO A 49 11.57 -22.04 -3.47
N ASN A 50 12.39 -21.37 -4.28
CA ASN A 50 11.90 -20.34 -5.17
C ASN A 50 10.89 -20.93 -6.16
N GLY A 51 9.77 -20.20 -6.37
CA GLY A 51 8.66 -20.72 -7.20
C GLY A 51 7.69 -21.66 -6.48
N ALA A 52 7.89 -22.00 -5.20
CA ALA A 52 6.98 -22.87 -4.44
C ALA A 52 5.58 -22.30 -4.20
N GLY A 53 5.36 -20.99 -4.45
CA GLY A 53 4.04 -20.36 -4.27
C GLY A 53 3.91 -19.49 -3.01
N LYS A 54 4.95 -19.34 -2.21
CA LYS A 54 4.94 -18.53 -0.96
C LYS A 54 4.39 -17.12 -1.18
N THR A 55 5.00 -16.37 -2.10
CA THR A 55 4.55 -15.03 -2.51
C THR A 55 3.11 -15.03 -3.01
N ASN A 56 2.71 -16.06 -3.76
CA ASN A 56 1.36 -16.17 -4.32
C ASN A 56 0.30 -16.34 -3.23
N LEU A 57 0.62 -17.06 -2.16
CA LEU A 57 -0.30 -17.28 -1.04
C LEU A 57 -0.55 -15.97 -0.27
N ILE A 58 0.50 -15.20 0.04
CA ILE A 58 0.34 -13.89 0.69
C ILE A 58 -0.22 -12.82 -0.27
N ASP A 59 0.00 -12.96 -1.59
CA ASP A 59 -0.66 -12.13 -2.61
C ASP A 59 -2.19 -12.36 -2.60
N GLY A 60 -2.65 -13.58 -2.32
CA GLY A 60 -4.05 -13.90 -2.09
C GLY A 60 -4.64 -13.11 -0.91
N ILE A 61 -3.91 -13.03 0.23
CA ILE A 61 -4.32 -12.21 1.38
C ILE A 61 -4.40 -10.73 0.99
N HIS A 62 -3.35 -10.19 0.36
CA HIS A 62 -3.36 -8.81 -0.12
C HIS A 62 -4.50 -8.53 -1.10
N TYR A 63 -4.80 -9.47 -1.98
CA TYR A 63 -5.88 -9.33 -2.96
C TYR A 63 -7.25 -9.21 -2.29
N LEU A 64 -7.49 -9.97 -1.21
CA LEU A 64 -8.71 -9.87 -0.39
C LEU A 64 -8.80 -8.55 0.39
N CYS A 65 -7.67 -7.88 0.69
CA CYS A 65 -7.66 -6.59 1.37
C CYS A 65 -7.78 -5.40 0.39
N MET A 66 -7.12 -5.48 -0.78
CA MET A 66 -6.92 -4.35 -1.69
C MET A 66 -7.60 -4.50 -3.05
N SER A 67 -8.31 -5.62 -3.29
CA SER A 67 -8.92 -5.92 -4.60
C SER A 67 -7.94 -5.94 -5.78
N ARG A 68 -6.67 -6.15 -5.50
CA ARG A 68 -5.61 -6.23 -6.52
C ARG A 68 -4.41 -7.01 -6.02
N SER A 69 -3.67 -7.62 -6.93
CA SER A 69 -2.37 -8.19 -6.65
C SER A 69 -1.33 -7.10 -6.36
N PHE A 70 -0.35 -7.39 -5.48
CA PHE A 70 0.84 -6.54 -5.32
C PHE A 70 1.99 -6.97 -6.25
N VAL A 71 1.86 -8.17 -6.84
CA VAL A 71 2.88 -8.72 -7.77
C VAL A 71 2.57 -8.38 -9.23
N SER A 72 1.28 -8.23 -9.58
CA SER A 72 0.84 -8.05 -10.98
C SER A 72 -0.18 -6.92 -11.10
N ASN A 73 -0.08 -6.15 -12.19
CA ASN A 73 -1.01 -5.05 -12.49
C ASN A 73 -2.28 -5.51 -13.23
N SER A 74 -2.41 -6.80 -13.57
CA SER A 74 -3.56 -7.32 -14.32
C SER A 74 -4.10 -8.58 -13.68
N ASP A 75 -5.41 -8.63 -13.46
CA ASP A 75 -6.12 -9.80 -12.91
C ASP A 75 -6.00 -11.05 -13.82
N MET A 76 -5.81 -10.85 -15.12
CA MET A 76 -5.60 -11.93 -16.07
C MET A 76 -4.35 -12.78 -15.76
N TYR A 77 -3.29 -12.14 -15.24
CA TYR A 77 -2.05 -12.84 -14.86
C TYR A 77 -2.11 -13.45 -13.46
N VAL A 78 -3.22 -13.28 -12.77
CA VAL A 78 -3.48 -13.91 -11.47
C VAL A 78 -4.18 -15.26 -11.63
N VAL A 79 -4.87 -15.49 -12.76
CA VAL A 79 -5.49 -16.78 -13.10
C VAL A 79 -4.43 -17.86 -13.30
N HIS A 80 -4.65 -19.07 -12.74
CA HIS A 80 -3.78 -20.23 -12.97
C HIS A 80 -3.61 -20.51 -14.46
N GLN A 81 -2.41 -20.95 -14.84
CA GLN A 81 -2.10 -21.21 -16.25
C GLN A 81 -2.97 -22.36 -16.79
N GLY A 82 -3.70 -22.08 -17.84
CA GLY A 82 -4.64 -23.04 -18.47
C GLY A 82 -6.09 -22.81 -18.08
N ASP A 83 -6.37 -22.05 -17.02
CA ASP A 83 -7.71 -21.74 -16.55
C ASP A 83 -8.25 -20.41 -17.08
N THR A 84 -9.55 -20.18 -16.89
CA THR A 84 -10.25 -18.97 -17.35
C THR A 84 -10.73 -18.08 -16.21
N PHE A 85 -10.66 -18.59 -14.97
CA PHE A 85 -11.16 -17.91 -13.77
C PHE A 85 -10.28 -18.23 -12.57
N PHE A 86 -10.40 -17.42 -11.53
CA PHE A 86 -9.99 -17.76 -10.16
C PHE A 86 -11.09 -17.40 -9.16
N LYS A 87 -11.04 -18.05 -8.01
CA LYS A 87 -11.85 -17.71 -6.84
C LYS A 87 -10.95 -17.71 -5.62
N ILE A 88 -11.09 -16.69 -4.81
CA ILE A 88 -10.42 -16.60 -3.50
C ILE A 88 -11.43 -16.21 -2.44
N SER A 89 -11.28 -16.73 -1.23
CA SER A 89 -12.07 -16.31 -0.07
C SER A 89 -11.24 -16.32 1.20
N GLY A 90 -11.55 -15.44 2.15
CA GLY A 90 -10.91 -15.39 3.45
C GLY A 90 -11.88 -14.97 4.54
N HIS A 91 -11.68 -15.52 5.73
CA HIS A 91 -12.40 -15.16 6.93
C HIS A 91 -11.54 -14.22 7.76
N PHE A 92 -12.12 -13.09 8.15
CA PHE A 92 -11.44 -12.02 8.89
C PHE A 92 -12.15 -11.76 10.21
N GLU A 93 -11.35 -11.37 11.20
CA GLU A 93 -11.82 -10.90 12.50
C GLU A 93 -11.12 -9.60 12.85
N GLY A 94 -11.81 -8.67 13.50
CA GLY A 94 -11.27 -7.38 13.92
C GLY A 94 -12.12 -6.74 14.99
N LYS A 95 -11.66 -5.62 15.54
CA LYS A 95 -12.33 -4.87 16.61
C LYS A 95 -13.69 -4.32 16.21
N ILE A 96 -13.77 -3.79 14.99
CA ILE A 96 -15.01 -3.17 14.48
C ILE A 96 -16.01 -4.24 14.03
N ARG A 97 -15.52 -5.42 13.61
CA ARG A 97 -16.34 -6.52 13.09
C ARG A 97 -15.90 -7.83 13.68
N SER A 98 -16.75 -8.48 14.43
CA SER A 98 -16.49 -9.75 15.14
C SER A 98 -16.21 -10.96 14.25
N GLY A 99 -16.43 -10.85 12.95
CA GLY A 99 -16.15 -11.88 11.96
C GLY A 99 -16.85 -11.56 10.65
N PHE A 100 -16.14 -11.66 9.53
CA PHE A 100 -16.71 -11.48 8.20
C PHE A 100 -15.90 -12.24 7.15
N LYS A 101 -16.57 -12.62 6.09
CA LYS A 101 -15.97 -13.27 4.92
C LYS A 101 -15.81 -12.26 3.80
N VAL A 102 -14.63 -12.21 3.21
CA VAL A 102 -14.40 -11.54 1.92
C VAL A 102 -14.15 -12.61 0.87
N SER A 103 -14.82 -12.52 -0.26
CA SER A 103 -14.52 -13.38 -1.40
C SER A 103 -14.44 -12.59 -2.70
N CYS A 104 -13.60 -13.06 -3.60
CA CYS A 104 -13.42 -12.48 -4.92
C CYS A 104 -13.45 -13.57 -5.98
N THR A 105 -14.20 -13.32 -7.04
CA THR A 105 -14.20 -14.13 -8.25
C THR A 105 -13.78 -13.26 -9.43
N TYR A 106 -12.99 -13.82 -10.31
CA TYR A 106 -12.63 -13.21 -11.59
C TYR A 106 -12.78 -14.23 -12.71
N SER A 107 -13.36 -13.81 -13.83
CA SER A 107 -13.31 -14.56 -15.08
C SER A 107 -13.05 -13.63 -16.26
N ARG A 108 -12.41 -14.15 -17.31
CA ARG A 108 -12.03 -13.35 -18.50
C ARG A 108 -13.20 -12.67 -19.21
N GLY A 109 -14.40 -13.25 -19.10
CA GLY A 109 -15.62 -12.72 -19.77
C GLY A 109 -16.43 -11.76 -18.91
N GLU A 110 -16.49 -12.02 -17.60
CA GLU A 110 -17.36 -11.28 -16.68
C GLU A 110 -16.61 -10.22 -15.85
N GLY A 111 -15.27 -10.28 -15.83
CA GLY A 111 -14.46 -9.42 -14.97
C GLY A 111 -14.45 -9.86 -13.51
N LYS A 112 -14.24 -8.92 -12.62
CA LYS A 112 -14.08 -9.13 -11.17
C LYS A 112 -15.32 -8.79 -10.39
N LYS A 113 -15.70 -9.67 -9.43
CA LYS A 113 -16.78 -9.47 -8.47
C LYS A 113 -16.25 -9.73 -7.07
N ILE A 114 -16.60 -8.87 -6.12
CA ILE A 114 -16.22 -8.99 -4.71
C ILE A 114 -17.48 -9.08 -3.86
N PHE A 115 -17.42 -9.93 -2.84
CA PHE A 115 -18.51 -10.15 -1.91
C PHE A 115 -18.00 -9.99 -0.46
N VAL A 116 -18.83 -9.43 0.40
CA VAL A 116 -18.63 -9.39 1.85
C VAL A 116 -19.82 -10.08 2.50
N ASN A 117 -19.59 -11.15 3.25
CA ASN A 117 -20.63 -12.02 3.80
C ASN A 117 -21.66 -12.44 2.74
N ASP A 118 -21.12 -12.91 1.60
CA ASP A 118 -21.86 -13.35 0.39
C ASP A 118 -22.74 -12.28 -0.27
N SER A 119 -22.71 -11.03 0.21
CA SER A 119 -23.38 -9.89 -0.43
C SER A 119 -22.39 -9.18 -1.38
N PRO A 120 -22.75 -8.94 -2.64
CA PRO A 120 -21.88 -8.28 -3.60
C PRO A 120 -21.61 -6.82 -3.17
N LEU A 121 -20.38 -6.36 -3.36
CA LEU A 121 -20.07 -4.94 -3.19
C LEU A 121 -20.46 -4.16 -4.45
N ASP A 122 -21.14 -3.04 -4.25
CA ASP A 122 -21.53 -2.13 -5.33
C ASP A 122 -20.30 -1.54 -6.04
N ARG A 123 -19.24 -1.27 -5.26
CA ARG A 123 -17.98 -0.72 -5.77
C ARG A 123 -16.80 -1.49 -5.19
N LEU A 124 -15.87 -1.90 -6.04
CA LEU A 124 -14.62 -2.55 -5.61
C LEU A 124 -13.81 -1.69 -4.63
N SER A 125 -13.93 -0.36 -4.72
CA SER A 125 -13.29 0.59 -3.81
C SER A 125 -13.80 0.50 -2.36
N ASP A 126 -14.98 -0.06 -2.13
CA ASP A 126 -15.56 -0.14 -0.79
C ASP A 126 -14.81 -1.15 0.10
N LEU A 127 -14.09 -2.09 -0.53
CA LEU A 127 -13.20 -3.02 0.15
C LEU A 127 -11.98 -2.34 0.78
N ILE A 128 -11.39 -1.34 0.09
CA ILE A 128 -10.15 -0.68 0.52
C ILE A 128 -10.33 -0.05 1.90
N GLY A 129 -9.45 -0.37 2.85
CA GLY A 129 -9.51 0.09 4.24
C GLY A 129 -10.56 -0.62 5.12
N MET A 130 -11.15 -1.75 4.65
CA MET A 130 -11.90 -2.66 5.52
C MET A 130 -10.96 -3.56 6.32
N VAL A 131 -9.89 -4.00 5.68
CA VAL A 131 -8.80 -4.78 6.27
C VAL A 131 -7.51 -4.01 5.97
N PRO A 132 -6.95 -3.27 6.93
CA PRO A 132 -5.69 -2.58 6.74
C PRO A 132 -4.56 -3.57 6.48
N VAL A 133 -3.72 -3.30 5.48
CA VAL A 133 -2.62 -4.18 5.12
C VAL A 133 -1.39 -3.39 4.71
N VAL A 134 -0.23 -3.84 5.16
CA VAL A 134 1.08 -3.34 4.74
C VAL A 134 1.84 -4.48 4.10
N VAL A 135 2.34 -4.26 2.88
CA VAL A 135 3.23 -5.21 2.19
C VAL A 135 4.61 -4.63 2.12
N LEU A 136 5.60 -5.44 2.43
CA LEU A 136 7.02 -5.16 2.27
C LEU A 136 7.63 -6.26 1.40
N SER A 137 8.19 -5.87 0.26
CA SER A 137 8.70 -6.79 -0.77
C SER A 137 9.96 -6.22 -1.44
N PRO A 138 10.76 -7.04 -2.15
CA PRO A 138 11.90 -6.54 -2.92
C PRO A 138 11.54 -5.49 -3.97
N ALA A 139 10.29 -5.48 -4.45
CA ALA A 139 9.79 -4.50 -5.42
C ALA A 139 9.69 -3.08 -4.84
N ASP A 140 9.63 -2.92 -3.52
CA ASP A 140 9.50 -1.61 -2.87
C ASP A 140 10.72 -0.70 -3.07
N LYS A 141 11.86 -1.27 -3.47
CA LYS A 141 13.03 -0.51 -3.94
C LYS A 141 12.67 0.47 -5.06
N LYS A 142 11.67 0.17 -5.89
CA LYS A 142 11.16 1.05 -6.94
C LYS A 142 10.67 2.39 -6.42
N LEU A 143 10.16 2.45 -5.19
CA LEU A 143 9.72 3.70 -4.55
C LEU A 143 10.84 4.75 -4.53
N THR A 144 12.06 4.31 -4.28
CA THR A 144 13.23 5.17 -4.14
C THR A 144 14.03 5.33 -5.42
N SER A 145 14.00 4.35 -6.33
CA SER A 145 14.84 4.33 -7.54
C SER A 145 14.10 4.73 -8.81
N GLU A 146 12.77 4.51 -8.89
CA GLU A 146 11.99 4.80 -10.10
C GLU A 146 11.34 6.19 -10.09
N GLY A 147 10.41 6.40 -11.03
CA GLY A 147 9.80 7.69 -11.30
C GLY A 147 8.67 8.09 -10.32
N PRO A 148 8.09 9.29 -10.52
CA PRO A 148 7.04 9.84 -9.66
C PRO A 148 5.77 8.98 -9.58
N SER A 149 5.49 8.14 -10.58
CA SER A 149 4.29 7.29 -10.61
C SER A 149 4.26 6.28 -9.47
N GLU A 150 5.41 5.67 -9.13
CA GLU A 150 5.52 4.71 -8.03
C GLU A 150 5.26 5.39 -6.69
N ARG A 151 5.86 6.56 -6.48
CA ARG A 151 5.69 7.33 -5.24
C ARG A 151 4.27 7.84 -5.05
N ARG A 152 3.62 8.32 -6.13
CA ARG A 152 2.19 8.69 -6.07
C ARG A 152 1.31 7.47 -5.78
N SER A 153 1.58 6.33 -6.41
CA SER A 153 0.81 5.10 -6.19
C SER A 153 0.94 4.61 -4.74
N PHE A 154 2.13 4.71 -4.16
CA PHE A 154 2.36 4.43 -2.74
C PHE A 154 1.55 5.37 -1.84
N LEU A 155 1.65 6.70 -2.04
CA LEU A 155 0.93 7.69 -1.25
C LEU A 155 -0.59 7.53 -1.39
N ASP A 156 -1.08 7.31 -2.61
CA ASP A 156 -2.50 7.08 -2.87
C ASP A 156 -3.01 5.81 -2.17
N ALA A 157 -2.22 4.72 -2.18
CA ALA A 157 -2.57 3.48 -1.49
C ALA A 157 -2.56 3.64 0.03
N LEU A 158 -1.60 4.37 0.58
CA LEU A 158 -1.52 4.68 2.01
C LEU A 158 -2.74 5.48 2.45
N ILE A 159 -3.00 6.63 1.82
CA ILE A 159 -4.11 7.51 2.23
C ILE A 159 -5.48 6.89 1.97
N SER A 160 -5.62 6.10 0.91
CA SER A 160 -6.91 5.44 0.59
C SER A 160 -7.33 4.41 1.64
N GLN A 161 -6.41 3.80 2.36
CA GLN A 161 -6.74 2.86 3.44
C GLN A 161 -7.24 3.56 4.70
N ILE A 162 -6.81 4.80 4.97
CA ILE A 162 -7.20 5.57 6.15
C ILE A 162 -8.34 6.57 5.89
N SER A 163 -8.63 6.89 4.61
CA SER A 163 -9.61 7.91 4.24
C SER A 163 -10.48 7.51 3.06
N LYS A 164 -11.71 7.13 3.35
CA LYS A 164 -12.73 6.86 2.31
C LYS A 164 -13.07 8.10 1.48
N ALA A 165 -12.98 9.30 2.07
CA ALA A 165 -13.21 10.56 1.37
C ALA A 165 -12.12 10.78 0.31
N TYR A 166 -10.85 10.62 0.69
CA TYR A 166 -9.72 10.71 -0.25
C TYR A 166 -9.84 9.72 -1.40
N LEU A 167 -10.18 8.47 -1.11
CA LEU A 167 -10.36 7.44 -2.14
C LEU A 167 -11.45 7.81 -3.15
N ARG A 168 -12.58 8.37 -2.67
CA ARG A 168 -13.65 8.88 -3.55
C ARG A 168 -13.16 10.03 -4.43
N ASP A 169 -12.51 11.04 -3.82
CA ASP A 169 -11.92 12.16 -4.54
C ASP A 169 -10.92 11.68 -5.61
N LEU A 170 -10.07 10.71 -5.28
CA LEU A 170 -9.09 10.14 -6.21
C LEU A 170 -9.75 9.44 -7.42
N ILE A 171 -10.82 8.68 -7.18
CA ILE A 171 -11.60 8.00 -8.23
C ILE A 171 -12.27 9.03 -9.15
N ASP A 172 -12.92 10.03 -8.56
CA ASP A 172 -13.63 11.05 -9.32
C ASP A 172 -12.65 11.95 -10.09
N TYR A 173 -11.54 12.35 -9.48
CA TYR A 173 -10.46 13.08 -10.12
C TYR A 173 -9.93 12.35 -11.36
N ARG A 174 -9.71 11.03 -11.28
CA ARG A 174 -9.27 10.22 -12.42
C ARG A 174 -10.31 10.15 -13.55
N LYS A 175 -11.61 10.21 -13.22
CA LYS A 175 -12.68 10.29 -14.23
C LYS A 175 -12.68 11.66 -14.90
N ILE A 176 -12.57 12.74 -14.12
CA ILE A 176 -12.53 14.12 -14.59
C ILE A 176 -11.36 14.31 -15.54
N ILE A 177 -10.14 13.87 -15.16
CA ILE A 177 -8.95 13.93 -16.03
C ILE A 177 -9.19 13.22 -17.37
N ARG A 178 -9.78 12.04 -17.36
CA ARG A 178 -10.05 11.30 -18.61
C ARG A 178 -11.01 12.05 -19.52
N GLN A 179 -12.09 12.63 -18.99
CA GLN A 179 -13.04 13.39 -19.78
C GLN A 179 -12.43 14.68 -20.32
N ARG A 180 -11.68 15.40 -19.48
CA ARG A 180 -10.98 16.61 -19.86
C ARG A 180 -9.95 16.36 -20.97
N ASN A 181 -9.13 15.31 -20.82
CA ASN A 181 -8.14 14.93 -21.83
C ASN A 181 -8.80 14.51 -23.15
N ARG A 182 -9.95 13.83 -23.08
CA ARG A 182 -10.74 13.49 -24.26
C ARG A 182 -11.19 14.75 -25.04
N LEU A 183 -11.67 15.79 -24.35
CA LEU A 183 -12.02 17.05 -24.99
C LEU A 183 -10.80 17.74 -25.63
N LEU A 184 -9.63 17.69 -24.94
CA LEU A 184 -8.41 18.28 -25.48
C LEU A 184 -7.89 17.57 -26.73
N SER A 185 -8.07 16.24 -26.84
CA SER A 185 -7.48 15.41 -27.92
C SER A 185 -8.41 15.17 -29.11
N GLU A 186 -9.73 15.00 -28.84
CA GLU A 186 -10.66 14.58 -29.91
C GLU A 186 -11.28 15.74 -30.69
N TYR A 187 -11.26 16.97 -30.17
CA TYR A 187 -12.04 18.05 -30.73
C TYR A 187 -11.17 19.20 -31.23
N LYS A 188 -11.02 19.30 -32.57
CA LYS A 188 -10.49 20.49 -33.24
C LYS A 188 -11.54 21.58 -33.28
N MET A 189 -11.87 22.14 -32.13
CA MET A 189 -12.85 23.22 -31.99
C MET A 189 -12.18 24.59 -32.01
N PRO A 190 -12.91 25.67 -32.37
CA PRO A 190 -12.49 27.03 -32.06
C PRO A 190 -12.20 27.20 -30.58
N ASP A 191 -11.21 28.04 -30.24
CA ASP A 191 -10.69 28.18 -28.88
C ASP A 191 -11.76 28.53 -27.86
N GLU A 192 -12.63 29.45 -28.18
CA GLU A 192 -13.75 29.89 -27.31
C GLU A 192 -14.72 28.75 -26.98
N VAL A 193 -15.01 27.91 -27.97
CA VAL A 193 -15.92 26.77 -27.84
C VAL A 193 -15.27 25.72 -26.94
N LEU A 194 -14.00 25.39 -27.18
CA LEU A 194 -13.28 24.42 -26.36
C LEU A 194 -13.19 24.88 -24.88
N ARG A 195 -12.90 26.15 -24.62
CA ARG A 195 -12.89 26.72 -23.26
C ARG A 195 -14.24 26.54 -22.58
N ALA A 196 -15.33 26.81 -23.26
CA ALA A 196 -16.69 26.67 -22.73
C ALA A 196 -16.98 25.18 -22.34
N TYR A 197 -16.57 24.24 -23.20
CA TYR A 197 -16.73 22.80 -22.91
C TYR A 197 -15.82 22.29 -21.79
N LEU A 198 -14.63 22.87 -21.59
CA LEU A 198 -13.70 22.51 -20.54
C LEU A 198 -14.10 23.08 -19.18
N GLU A 199 -14.84 24.19 -19.13
CA GLU A 199 -15.12 24.92 -17.90
C GLU A 199 -15.81 24.06 -16.81
N PRO A 200 -16.85 23.27 -17.08
CA PRO A 200 -17.46 22.40 -16.06
C PRO A 200 -16.46 21.36 -15.51
N TRP A 201 -15.55 20.88 -16.35
CA TRP A 201 -14.51 19.94 -15.95
C TRP A 201 -13.39 20.62 -15.16
N ASN A 202 -13.05 21.88 -15.50
CA ASN A 202 -12.08 22.68 -14.78
C ASN A 202 -12.54 22.94 -13.34
N ILE A 203 -13.81 23.30 -13.15
CA ILE A 203 -14.43 23.52 -11.83
C ILE A 203 -14.27 22.24 -10.97
N GLN A 204 -14.74 21.10 -11.49
CA GLN A 204 -14.67 19.83 -10.77
C GLN A 204 -13.21 19.37 -10.52
N LEU A 205 -12.32 19.62 -11.48
CA LEU A 205 -10.89 19.29 -11.37
C LEU A 205 -10.23 20.08 -10.24
N VAL A 206 -10.53 21.39 -10.17
CA VAL A 206 -10.01 22.26 -9.11
C VAL A 206 -10.52 21.82 -7.75
N GLU A 207 -11.82 21.67 -7.58
CA GLU A 207 -12.43 21.27 -6.29
C GLU A 207 -11.86 19.93 -5.78
N THR A 208 -11.88 18.92 -6.66
CA THR A 208 -11.45 17.55 -6.27
C THR A 208 -9.95 17.48 -6.08
N GLY A 209 -9.19 18.09 -7.00
CA GLY A 209 -7.73 18.08 -6.94
C GLY A 209 -7.17 18.85 -5.73
N SER A 210 -7.82 19.95 -5.34
CA SER A 210 -7.41 20.71 -4.16
C SER A 210 -7.60 19.93 -2.86
N ARG A 211 -8.70 19.17 -2.72
CA ARG A 211 -8.90 18.27 -1.58
C ARG A 211 -7.85 17.15 -1.53
N ILE A 212 -7.46 16.60 -2.70
CA ILE A 212 -6.40 15.60 -2.79
C ILE A 212 -5.07 16.18 -2.31
N ILE A 213 -4.68 17.39 -2.79
CA ILE A 213 -3.42 18.04 -2.40
C ILE A 213 -3.42 18.36 -0.91
N ALA A 214 -4.49 18.95 -0.39
CA ALA A 214 -4.62 19.27 1.03
C ALA A 214 -4.44 18.03 1.92
N LYS A 215 -5.10 16.91 1.56
CA LYS A 215 -4.98 15.66 2.32
C LYS A 215 -3.59 15.02 2.20
N ARG A 216 -2.96 15.10 1.03
CA ARG A 216 -1.57 14.64 0.87
C ARG A 216 -0.60 15.45 1.74
N THR A 217 -0.73 16.77 1.75
CA THR A 217 0.09 17.67 2.59
C THR A 217 -0.08 17.33 4.07
N GLU A 218 -1.32 17.19 4.53
CA GLU A 218 -1.64 16.81 5.92
C GLU A 218 -0.98 15.49 6.31
N VAL A 219 -1.19 14.44 5.52
CA VAL A 219 -0.67 13.10 5.82
C VAL A 219 0.85 13.06 5.75
N LEU A 220 1.46 13.67 4.75
CA LEU A 220 2.92 13.70 4.60
C LEU A 220 3.59 14.43 5.76
N THR A 221 3.00 15.52 6.26
CA THR A 221 3.53 16.24 7.43
C THR A 221 3.61 15.32 8.67
N GLN A 222 2.57 14.52 8.91
CA GLN A 222 2.56 13.55 10.02
C GLN A 222 3.49 12.37 9.75
N TYR A 223 3.49 11.86 8.53
CA TYR A 223 4.25 10.68 8.12
C TYR A 223 5.76 10.86 8.21
N GLN A 224 6.26 12.09 8.11
CA GLN A 224 7.67 12.42 8.25
C GLN A 224 8.28 11.93 9.57
N TYR A 225 7.55 12.07 10.67
CA TYR A 225 7.98 11.60 11.99
C TYR A 225 8.16 10.07 12.02
N PHE A 226 7.21 9.33 11.47
CA PHE A 226 7.28 7.86 11.42
C PHE A 226 8.42 7.36 10.52
N LEU A 227 8.71 8.07 9.42
CA LEU A 227 9.85 7.74 8.57
C LEU A 227 11.17 7.91 9.31
N GLN A 228 11.34 9.01 10.05
CA GLN A 228 12.54 9.27 10.84
C GLN A 228 12.73 8.22 11.94
N ASP A 229 11.67 7.90 12.67
CA ASP A 229 11.69 6.86 13.71
C ASP A 229 12.06 5.49 13.13
N ALA A 230 11.37 5.05 12.10
CA ALA A 230 11.63 3.75 11.44
C ALA A 230 13.07 3.66 10.89
N TYR A 231 13.55 4.72 10.25
CA TYR A 231 14.91 4.74 9.69
C TYR A 231 15.97 4.71 10.80
N SER A 232 15.78 5.47 11.89
CA SER A 232 16.72 5.51 13.01
C SER A 232 16.86 4.16 13.72
N LYS A 233 15.77 3.39 13.81
CA LYS A 233 15.77 2.03 14.38
C LYS A 233 16.52 1.03 13.49
N MET A 234 16.41 1.18 12.18
CA MET A 234 16.99 0.26 11.20
C MET A 234 18.44 0.61 10.82
N SER A 235 18.93 1.82 11.13
CA SER A 235 20.24 2.30 10.71
C SER A 235 21.17 2.55 11.88
N ASN A 236 22.40 1.99 11.78
CA ASN A 236 23.48 2.31 12.73
C ASN A 236 24.19 3.63 12.40
N ILE A 237 23.92 4.21 11.24
CA ILE A 237 24.51 5.47 10.78
C ILE A 237 23.46 6.55 10.95
N ARG A 238 23.81 7.64 11.61
CA ARG A 238 22.93 8.80 11.74
C ARG A 238 22.85 9.52 10.41
N HIS A 239 21.79 9.26 9.67
CA HIS A 239 21.31 10.04 8.55
C HIS A 239 19.93 10.56 8.88
N GLU A 240 19.58 11.72 8.37
CA GLU A 240 18.26 12.32 8.52
C GLU A 240 17.42 12.05 7.27
N PRO A 241 16.57 11.00 7.27
CA PRO A 241 15.66 10.76 6.15
C PRO A 241 14.56 11.81 6.15
N HIS A 242 14.32 12.41 4.99
CA HIS A 242 13.20 13.30 4.80
C HIS A 242 12.69 13.27 3.37
N PHE A 243 11.56 13.91 3.13
CA PHE A 243 11.00 14.06 1.80
C PHE A 243 10.45 15.46 1.58
N GLU A 244 10.45 15.86 0.32
CA GLU A 244 9.83 17.09 -0.16
C GLU A 244 8.64 16.72 -1.04
N TYR A 245 7.45 17.22 -0.72
CA TYR A 245 6.28 17.10 -1.59
C TYR A 245 6.29 18.21 -2.63
N LYS A 246 6.48 17.85 -3.90
CA LYS A 246 6.47 18.78 -5.04
C LYS A 246 5.11 18.77 -5.73
N THR A 247 4.44 19.90 -5.66
CA THR A 247 3.19 20.19 -6.37
C THR A 247 3.30 21.55 -7.09
N PHE A 248 2.32 21.90 -7.88
CA PHE A 248 2.30 23.14 -8.66
C PHE A 248 1.97 24.39 -7.84
N CYS A 249 1.52 24.23 -6.61
CA CYS A 249 1.14 25.31 -5.69
C CYS A 249 1.96 25.29 -4.40
N GLU A 250 1.85 26.33 -3.61
CA GLU A 250 2.41 26.33 -2.26
C GLU A 250 1.73 25.27 -1.40
N GLN A 251 2.52 24.61 -0.55
CA GLN A 251 2.00 23.58 0.34
C GLN A 251 1.07 24.19 1.36
N SER A 252 -0.18 23.78 1.36
CA SER A 252 -1.21 24.22 2.29
C SER A 252 -2.19 23.07 2.55
N THR A 253 -2.82 23.07 3.72
CA THR A 253 -3.99 22.25 4.05
C THR A 253 -5.30 23.00 3.85
N ASN A 254 -5.24 24.31 3.55
CA ASN A 254 -6.41 25.13 3.26
C ASN A 254 -6.87 24.92 1.80
N VAL A 255 -7.94 24.17 1.62
CA VAL A 255 -8.50 23.84 0.32
C VAL A 255 -8.78 25.09 -0.54
N ARG A 256 -9.29 26.19 0.05
CA ARG A 256 -9.63 27.41 -0.72
C ARG A 256 -8.39 28.11 -1.30
N GLU A 257 -7.29 28.13 -0.55
CA GLU A 257 -6.02 28.68 -1.04
C GLU A 257 -5.48 27.85 -2.22
N ILE A 258 -5.55 26.52 -2.11
CA ILE A 258 -5.13 25.61 -3.16
C ILE A 258 -6.02 25.79 -4.39
N GLU A 259 -7.35 25.91 -4.22
CA GLU A 259 -8.28 26.13 -5.34
C GLU A 259 -7.97 27.38 -6.13
N GLU A 260 -7.67 28.49 -5.44
CA GLU A 260 -7.32 29.74 -6.12
C GLU A 260 -6.04 29.62 -6.95
N GLN A 261 -4.98 29.02 -6.35
CA GLN A 261 -3.74 28.73 -7.05
C GLN A 261 -3.93 27.76 -8.21
N TYR A 262 -4.83 26.78 -8.05
CA TYR A 262 -5.12 25.80 -9.09
C TYR A 262 -5.82 26.45 -10.31
N ARG A 263 -6.82 27.30 -10.08
CA ARG A 263 -7.49 28.05 -11.17
C ARG A 263 -6.49 28.89 -11.96
N GLN A 264 -5.60 29.58 -11.28
CA GLN A 264 -4.55 30.40 -11.91
C GLN A 264 -3.57 29.53 -12.71
N ALA A 265 -3.13 28.40 -12.15
CA ALA A 265 -2.22 27.48 -12.81
C ALA A 265 -2.84 26.84 -14.07
N LEU A 266 -4.11 26.42 -14.02
CA LEU A 266 -4.84 25.89 -15.17
C LEU A 266 -5.01 26.94 -16.26
N SER A 267 -5.36 28.17 -15.91
CA SER A 267 -5.48 29.26 -16.86
C SER A 267 -4.16 29.54 -17.61
N LYS A 268 -3.04 29.54 -16.89
CA LYS A 268 -1.70 29.72 -17.47
C LYS A 268 -1.28 28.52 -18.35
N ALA A 269 -1.68 27.31 -17.96
CA ALA A 269 -1.31 26.07 -18.65
C ALA A 269 -2.13 25.79 -19.91
N TYR A 270 -3.28 26.47 -20.10
CA TYR A 270 -4.25 26.14 -21.15
C TYR A 270 -3.64 26.06 -22.57
N GLY A 271 -2.83 27.03 -22.96
CA GLY A 271 -2.19 27.03 -24.30
C GLY A 271 -1.33 25.78 -24.51
N LYS A 272 -0.46 25.46 -23.51
CA LYS A 272 0.36 24.25 -23.53
C LYS A 272 -0.49 22.97 -23.55
N GLU A 273 -1.56 22.90 -22.74
CA GLU A 273 -2.43 21.73 -22.66
C GLU A 273 -3.17 21.45 -23.96
N ARG A 274 -3.52 22.53 -24.68
CA ARG A 274 -4.10 22.43 -26.01
C ARG A 274 -3.09 21.86 -27.04
N ASP A 275 -1.82 22.27 -26.94
CA ASP A 275 -0.78 21.81 -27.86
C ASP A 275 -0.40 20.35 -27.63
N VAL A 276 -0.33 19.92 -26.33
CA VAL A 276 0.04 18.54 -25.95
C VAL A 276 -1.17 17.60 -25.80
N GLU A 277 -2.40 18.12 -25.93
CA GLU A 277 -3.66 17.37 -25.88
C GLU A 277 -3.95 16.64 -24.56
N TYR A 278 -3.36 17.08 -23.46
CA TYR A 278 -3.64 16.52 -22.11
C TYR A 278 -3.41 17.52 -20.98
N THR A 279 -4.00 17.23 -19.83
CA THR A 279 -3.89 18.02 -18.60
C THR A 279 -2.48 17.95 -18.02
N THR A 280 -1.85 19.11 -17.80
CA THR A 280 -0.47 19.23 -17.34
C THR A 280 -0.32 19.71 -15.89
N VAL A 281 -1.40 20.18 -15.28
CA VAL A 281 -1.42 20.73 -13.91
C VAL A 281 -2.35 19.93 -13.03
N GLY A 282 -1.91 19.61 -11.80
CA GLY A 282 -2.70 18.95 -10.76
C GLY A 282 -2.03 17.77 -10.11
N PRO A 283 -2.66 17.16 -9.08
CA PRO A 283 -2.06 16.12 -8.22
C PRO A 283 -1.60 14.86 -8.95
N HIS A 284 -2.03 14.61 -10.18
CA HIS A 284 -1.53 13.53 -11.04
C HIS A 284 -0.11 13.80 -11.59
N ARG A 285 0.43 15.00 -11.41
CA ARG A 285 1.78 15.44 -11.80
C ARG A 285 2.72 15.64 -10.64
N ASP A 286 2.20 15.59 -9.41
CA ASP A 286 3.00 15.77 -8.21
C ASP A 286 4.09 14.71 -8.05
N ASP A 287 5.08 15.01 -7.23
CA ASP A 287 6.13 14.09 -6.84
C ASP A 287 6.45 14.19 -5.34
N ILE A 288 7.07 13.14 -4.81
CA ILE A 288 7.63 13.07 -3.46
C ILE A 288 9.10 12.75 -3.63
N ILE A 289 9.97 13.72 -3.36
CA ILE A 289 11.41 13.53 -3.49
C ILE A 289 11.98 13.13 -2.15
N PHE A 290 12.68 12.01 -2.11
CA PHE A 290 13.31 11.47 -0.91
C PHE A 290 14.75 11.95 -0.79
N TYR A 291 15.14 12.30 0.43
CA TYR A 291 16.48 12.75 0.78
C TYR A 291 17.04 11.95 1.95
N LEU A 292 18.36 11.81 1.96
CA LEU A 292 19.15 11.44 3.13
C LEU A 292 20.10 12.60 3.39
N ASP A 293 19.97 13.24 4.53
CA ASP A 293 20.61 14.53 4.80
C ASP A 293 20.30 15.50 3.64
N ASP A 294 21.28 16.16 3.07
CA ASP A 294 21.10 17.11 1.95
C ASP A 294 21.09 16.44 0.56
N PHE A 295 21.19 15.11 0.47
CA PHE A 295 21.34 14.42 -0.80
C PHE A 295 20.03 13.77 -1.27
N GLU A 296 19.62 14.08 -2.51
CA GLU A 296 18.51 13.39 -3.16
C GLU A 296 18.84 11.89 -3.34
N LEU A 297 18.09 11.04 -2.65
CA LEU A 297 18.34 9.59 -2.60
C LEU A 297 18.37 8.94 -3.99
N ARG A 298 17.47 9.34 -4.89
CA ARG A 298 17.38 8.77 -6.24
C ARG A 298 18.65 9.00 -7.07
N LYS A 299 19.33 10.14 -6.86
CA LYS A 299 20.53 10.51 -7.66
C LYS A 299 21.81 10.00 -7.05
N PHE A 300 21.90 9.98 -5.75
CA PHE A 300 23.15 9.79 -5.02
C PHE A 300 23.16 8.58 -4.08
N GLY A 301 22.00 7.97 -3.86
CA GLY A 301 21.88 6.84 -2.94
C GLY A 301 22.57 5.57 -3.42
N SER A 302 23.29 4.90 -2.53
CA SER A 302 23.78 3.53 -2.76
C SER A 302 22.63 2.52 -2.78
N GLN A 303 22.86 1.33 -3.32
CA GLN A 303 21.87 0.24 -3.36
C GLN A 303 21.33 -0.10 -1.95
N GLY A 304 22.23 -0.13 -0.95
CA GLY A 304 21.89 -0.38 0.44
C GLY A 304 21.02 0.74 1.05
N GLN A 305 21.33 2.01 0.74
CA GLN A 305 20.53 3.15 1.19
C GLN A 305 19.13 3.17 0.57
N HIS A 306 19.00 2.90 -0.73
CA HIS A 306 17.70 2.75 -1.38
C HIS A 306 16.85 1.68 -0.71
N ARG A 307 17.44 0.53 -0.41
CA ARG A 307 16.75 -0.57 0.23
C ARG A 307 16.33 -0.23 1.66
N LEU A 308 17.26 0.28 2.46
CA LEU A 308 16.99 0.66 3.84
C LEU A 308 15.89 1.72 3.91
N PHE A 309 15.94 2.73 3.05
CA PHE A 309 14.92 3.76 2.97
C PHE A 309 13.54 3.19 2.57
N ALA A 310 13.49 2.27 1.60
CA ALA A 310 12.24 1.63 1.19
C ALA A 310 11.63 0.78 2.32
N ILE A 311 12.46 0.04 3.07
CA ILE A 311 12.01 -0.70 4.26
C ILE A 311 11.49 0.27 5.32
N SER A 312 12.23 1.35 5.59
CA SER A 312 11.82 2.38 6.56
C SER A 312 10.51 3.06 6.18
N LEU A 313 10.28 3.34 4.87
CA LEU A 313 8.97 3.82 4.40
C LEU A 313 7.84 2.84 4.75
N LYS A 314 8.05 1.54 4.58
CA LYS A 314 7.00 0.55 4.85
C LYS A 314 6.79 0.31 6.34
N LEU A 315 7.84 0.34 7.14
CA LEU A 315 7.72 0.31 8.61
C LEU A 315 7.04 1.58 9.13
N ALA A 316 7.38 2.74 8.57
CA ALA A 316 6.67 3.99 8.85
C ALA A 316 5.17 3.89 8.51
N GLN A 317 4.81 3.21 7.41
CA GLN A 317 3.41 2.93 7.08
C GLN A 317 2.73 2.05 8.12
N LEU A 318 3.42 1.01 8.60
CA LEU A 318 2.93 0.14 9.67
C LEU A 318 2.63 0.95 10.94
N PHE A 319 3.59 1.73 11.42
CA PHE A 319 3.45 2.55 12.64
C PHE A 319 2.39 3.65 12.47
N PHE A 320 2.36 4.30 11.32
CA PHE A 320 1.35 5.29 11.00
C PHE A 320 -0.07 4.70 11.02
N PHE A 321 -0.27 3.51 10.49
CA PHE A 321 -1.55 2.82 10.54
C PHE A 321 -1.91 2.39 11.96
N SER A 322 -0.96 1.88 12.74
CA SER A 322 -1.18 1.48 14.14
C SER A 322 -1.63 2.63 15.03
N GLU A 323 -1.22 3.88 14.70
CA GLU A 323 -1.64 5.06 15.45
C GLU A 323 -2.97 5.66 14.95
N HIS A 324 -3.29 5.51 13.66
CA HIS A 324 -4.42 6.20 13.03
C HIS A 324 -5.65 5.32 12.75
N LEU A 325 -5.53 4.00 12.95
CA LEU A 325 -6.61 3.04 12.71
C LEU A 325 -7.01 2.35 14.00
N ASP A 326 -8.28 1.97 14.11
CA ASP A 326 -8.81 1.25 15.25
C ASP A 326 -8.32 -0.22 15.32
N ASP A 327 -8.02 -0.81 14.17
CA ASP A 327 -7.49 -2.16 14.01
C ASP A 327 -6.05 -2.12 13.51
N LEU A 328 -5.17 -2.92 14.11
CA LEU A 328 -3.79 -3.07 13.64
C LEU A 328 -3.75 -3.70 12.25
N PRO A 329 -2.89 -3.21 11.34
CA PRO A 329 -2.82 -3.76 9.99
C PRO A 329 -2.20 -5.16 9.97
N ILE A 330 -2.64 -5.97 9.01
CA ILE A 330 -1.95 -7.21 8.64
C ILE A 330 -0.64 -6.84 7.94
N LEU A 331 0.47 -7.44 8.38
CA LEU A 331 1.79 -7.24 7.80
C LEU A 331 2.21 -8.42 6.93
N LEU A 332 2.55 -8.16 5.67
CA LEU A 332 3.02 -9.14 4.70
C LEU A 332 4.48 -8.85 4.33
N LEU A 333 5.39 -9.76 4.65
CA LEU A 333 6.82 -9.65 4.37
C LEU A 333 7.21 -10.70 3.32
N ASP A 334 7.45 -10.24 2.09
CA ASP A 334 7.80 -11.14 0.97
C ASP A 334 9.30 -11.12 0.72
N ASP A 335 9.98 -12.21 1.08
CA ASP A 335 11.42 -12.47 0.85
C ASP A 335 12.36 -11.30 1.22
N VAL A 336 12.00 -10.61 2.32
CA VAL A 336 12.72 -9.38 2.74
C VAL A 336 14.08 -9.70 3.34
N PHE A 337 14.16 -10.83 4.05
CA PHE A 337 15.35 -11.20 4.85
C PHE A 337 16.53 -11.67 3.99
N GLY A 338 16.28 -12.16 2.77
CA GLY A 338 17.32 -12.72 1.89
C GLY A 338 18.46 -11.76 1.52
N ASP A 339 18.18 -10.47 1.59
CA ASP A 339 19.11 -9.41 1.19
C ASP A 339 19.48 -8.44 2.33
N LEU A 340 19.06 -8.69 3.57
CA LEU A 340 19.45 -7.90 4.73
C LEU A 340 20.72 -8.46 5.36
N ASP A 341 21.56 -7.58 5.89
CA ASP A 341 22.66 -8.02 6.74
C ASP A 341 22.12 -8.58 8.08
N PRO A 342 22.89 -9.43 8.80
CA PRO A 342 22.43 -10.07 10.03
C PRO A 342 21.89 -9.10 11.06
N HIS A 343 22.56 -7.97 11.27
CA HIS A 343 22.15 -6.99 12.26
C HIS A 343 20.79 -6.35 11.94
N LYS A 344 20.57 -5.94 10.67
CA LYS A 344 19.26 -5.41 10.26
C LYS A 344 18.16 -6.47 10.32
N THR A 345 18.51 -7.73 10.07
CA THR A 345 17.60 -8.86 10.26
C THR A 345 17.15 -8.96 11.71
N GLU A 346 18.08 -8.93 12.67
CA GLU A 346 17.77 -8.95 14.11
C GLU A 346 16.89 -7.76 14.53
N VAL A 347 17.23 -6.55 14.09
CA VAL A 347 16.43 -5.36 14.38
C VAL A 347 15.02 -5.49 13.83
N LEU A 348 14.87 -5.93 12.58
CA LEU A 348 13.55 -6.11 11.98
C LEU A 348 12.75 -7.19 12.74
N LEU A 349 13.36 -8.31 13.10
CA LEU A 349 12.70 -9.37 13.88
C LEU A 349 12.27 -8.88 15.26
N ALA A 350 13.11 -8.07 15.95
CA ALA A 350 12.74 -7.47 17.23
C ALA A 350 11.52 -6.53 17.09
N MET A 351 11.49 -5.70 16.04
CA MET A 351 10.34 -4.82 15.76
C MET A 351 9.07 -5.61 15.44
N LEU A 352 9.20 -6.78 14.77
CA LEU A 352 8.08 -7.67 14.48
C LEU A 352 7.56 -8.38 15.74
N ALA A 353 8.44 -8.72 16.68
CA ALA A 353 8.05 -9.31 17.96
C ALA A 353 7.27 -8.31 18.85
N GLU A 354 7.53 -7.01 18.70
CA GLU A 354 6.78 -5.94 19.37
C GLU A 354 5.45 -5.60 18.67
N HIS A 355 5.31 -5.99 17.38
CA HIS A 355 4.09 -5.75 16.62
C HIS A 355 3.00 -6.77 17.01
N GLU A 356 1.97 -6.32 17.69
CA GLU A 356 0.85 -7.17 18.13
C GLU A 356 -0.08 -7.61 16.97
N GLY A 357 0.08 -7.05 15.77
CA GLY A 357 -0.69 -7.38 14.58
C GLY A 357 -0.28 -8.71 13.95
N GLN A 358 -1.18 -9.30 13.15
CA GLN A 358 -0.87 -10.53 12.43
C GLN A 358 0.18 -10.29 11.34
N THR A 359 1.23 -11.12 11.33
CA THR A 359 2.36 -11.01 10.43
C THR A 359 2.56 -12.27 9.62
N PHE A 360 2.84 -12.11 8.33
CA PHE A 360 3.19 -13.18 7.39
C PHE A 360 4.59 -12.97 6.85
N ILE A 361 5.43 -13.98 6.93
CA ILE A 361 6.82 -13.95 6.45
C ILE A 361 7.02 -15.04 5.41
N THR A 362 7.50 -14.69 4.22
CA THR A 362 7.96 -15.68 3.25
C THR A 362 9.49 -15.70 3.20
N SER A 363 10.09 -16.89 3.09
CA SER A 363 11.54 -17.05 2.92
C SER A 363 11.87 -18.32 2.15
N ALA A 364 12.95 -18.25 1.36
CA ALA A 364 13.53 -19.42 0.74
C ALA A 364 14.40 -20.24 1.74
N ASN A 365 14.94 -19.58 2.79
CA ASN A 365 15.78 -20.22 3.79
C ASN A 365 15.10 -20.24 5.17
N PRO A 366 14.64 -21.42 5.66
CA PRO A 366 13.96 -21.53 6.93
C PRO A 366 14.86 -21.28 8.15
N LEU A 367 16.19 -21.40 8.00
CA LEU A 367 17.13 -21.35 9.12
C LEU A 367 17.43 -19.92 9.62
N SER A 368 17.12 -18.89 8.82
CA SER A 368 17.49 -17.52 9.16
C SER A 368 16.72 -16.90 10.35
N PHE A 369 15.62 -17.51 10.79
CA PHE A 369 14.80 -17.01 11.92
C PHE A 369 14.21 -18.09 12.81
N ALA A 370 14.43 -19.39 12.51
CA ALA A 370 13.88 -20.49 13.32
C ALA A 370 14.37 -20.49 14.78
N GLU A 371 15.51 -19.84 15.04
CA GLU A 371 16.07 -19.69 16.40
C GLU A 371 15.39 -18.57 17.20
N HIS A 372 14.65 -17.66 16.53
CA HIS A 372 14.04 -16.48 17.15
C HIS A 372 12.53 -16.61 17.33
N ILE A 373 11.91 -17.67 16.81
CA ILE A 373 10.45 -17.86 16.81
C ILE A 373 10.10 -19.17 17.49
N ASP A 374 9.28 -19.09 18.54
CA ASP A 374 8.74 -20.28 19.20
C ASP A 374 7.49 -20.78 18.43
N PHE A 375 7.67 -21.85 17.66
CA PHE A 375 6.57 -22.52 16.94
C PHE A 375 5.82 -23.56 17.81
N ASN A 376 6.10 -23.65 19.11
CA ASN A 376 5.24 -24.39 20.02
C ASN A 376 4.14 -23.50 20.62
N ASP A 377 4.24 -22.18 20.43
CA ASP A 377 3.16 -21.23 20.71
C ASP A 377 2.11 -21.33 19.60
N GLU A 378 0.85 -21.61 19.94
CA GLU A 378 -0.28 -21.71 19.02
C GLU A 378 -0.57 -20.40 18.27
N ALA A 379 -0.05 -19.27 18.76
CA ALA A 379 -0.11 -17.99 18.08
C ALA A 379 0.81 -17.91 16.84
N ASN A 380 1.74 -18.86 16.70
CA ASN A 380 2.71 -18.91 15.60
C ASN A 380 2.51 -20.17 14.75
N LYS A 381 2.75 -20.03 13.45
CA LYS A 381 2.62 -21.15 12.51
C LYS A 381 3.75 -21.17 11.49
N HIS A 382 4.24 -22.37 11.21
CA HIS A 382 5.18 -22.61 10.13
C HIS A 382 4.56 -23.49 9.05
N LEU A 383 4.56 -23.00 7.82
CA LEU A 383 4.12 -23.72 6.63
C LEU A 383 5.30 -23.93 5.68
N GLN A 384 5.49 -25.15 5.23
CA GLN A 384 6.44 -25.48 4.19
C GLN A 384 5.70 -25.76 2.89
N LEU A 385 6.07 -25.04 1.81
CA LEU A 385 5.46 -25.16 0.50
C LEU A 385 6.42 -25.80 -0.51
N ASP A 386 5.88 -26.59 -1.42
CA ASP A 386 6.54 -27.03 -2.65
C ASP A 386 5.53 -27.09 -3.80
N LYS A 387 5.89 -26.58 -4.97
CA LYS A 387 5.10 -26.60 -6.21
C LYS A 387 3.62 -26.20 -6.07
N GLY A 388 3.34 -25.22 -5.23
CA GLY A 388 2.00 -24.70 -5.00
C GLY A 388 1.19 -25.46 -3.94
N GLU A 389 1.76 -26.50 -3.32
CA GLU A 389 1.13 -27.32 -2.29
C GLU A 389 1.79 -27.09 -0.93
N ILE A 390 1.03 -27.30 0.14
CA ILE A 390 1.53 -27.27 1.52
C ILE A 390 1.95 -28.70 1.89
N ILE A 391 3.25 -28.90 2.07
CA ILE A 391 3.84 -30.22 2.36
C ILE A 391 4.06 -30.47 3.85
N ARG A 392 4.10 -29.42 4.68
CA ARG A 392 4.26 -29.53 6.15
C ARG A 392 3.63 -28.32 6.84
N GLN A 393 2.98 -28.61 8.00
CA GLN A 393 2.49 -27.61 8.94
C GLN A 393 3.02 -27.93 10.35
N LYS A 394 3.45 -26.91 11.09
CA LYS A 394 3.85 -27.01 12.50
C LYS A 394 3.32 -25.80 13.27
#